data_65af85cb2908ea8b014d7ac430a82dac
#
_entry.id   65af85cb2908ea8b014d7ac430a82dac
#
_cell.length_a   1.000
_cell.length_b   1.000
_cell.length_c   1.000
_cell.angle_alpha   90.00
_cell.angle_beta   90.00
_cell.angle_gamma   90.00
#
_symmetry.space_group_name_H-M   'P 1'
#
loop_
_entity.id
_entity.type
_entity.pdbx_description
1 polymer ?
#
loop_
_entity_poly.entity_id
_entity_poly.type
_entity_poly.pdbx_seq_one_letter_code
_entity_poly.pdbx_strand_id
1 'polypeptide(L)'
;HEKNRLALTFMVSPKSPGNIALDETGNIRCVNFNEASLLTCFANDYGYEHWVENALDFYADKDDLVILISSSGQSENIINGAKKAKEMKLPLITLSGFLEDNPLRSMGDINLWVDSTNYNMVENTHQIWLLSVVDYLIEKGQSKE
;
A
#
# COMPACT_ATOMS: atom_id res chain seq x y z
N HIS A 1 2.44 -19.46 -16.51
CA HIS A 1 1.38 -18.44 -16.31
C HIS A 1 1.44 -17.98 -14.85
N GLU A 2 2.27 -17.02 -14.56
CA GLU A 2 2.21 -16.27 -13.30
C GLU A 2 0.89 -15.49 -13.33
N LYS A 3 -0.05 -15.91 -12.50
CA LYS A 3 -1.25 -15.14 -12.26
C LYS A 3 -0.83 -13.96 -11.39
N ASN A 4 -0.76 -12.76 -11.97
CA ASN A 4 -0.65 -11.51 -11.24
C ASN A 4 -1.83 -11.43 -10.28
N ARG A 5 -1.60 -11.77 -9.03
CA ARG A 5 -2.57 -11.61 -7.95
C ARG A 5 -2.38 -10.25 -7.31
N LEU A 6 -3.48 -9.68 -6.92
CA LEU A 6 -3.72 -8.33 -6.42
C LEU A 6 -2.54 -7.72 -5.64
N ALA A 7 -1.97 -6.67 -6.21
CA ALA A 7 -1.17 -5.75 -5.44
C ALA A 7 -2.09 -4.64 -4.95
N LEU A 8 -2.23 -4.50 -3.65
CA LEU A 8 -3.00 -3.41 -3.04
C LEU A 8 -2.05 -2.27 -2.71
N THR A 9 -2.37 -1.09 -3.23
CA THR A 9 -1.63 0.14 -2.93
C THR A 9 -2.57 1.07 -2.19
N PHE A 10 -2.19 1.43 -0.98
CA PHE A 10 -2.91 2.41 -0.18
C PHE A 10 -2.02 3.62 0.06
N MET A 11 -2.60 4.78 -0.04
CA MET A 11 -2.01 6.04 0.41
C MET A 11 -2.86 6.58 1.55
N VAL A 12 -2.22 6.99 2.63
CA VAL A 12 -2.85 7.59 3.80
C VAL A 12 -2.42 9.04 3.88
N SER A 13 -3.37 9.96 3.69
CA SER A 13 -3.11 11.40 3.69
C SER A 13 -3.65 12.06 4.96
N PRO A 14 -2.83 12.81 5.72
CA PRO A 14 -3.27 13.47 6.94
C PRO A 14 -4.03 14.78 6.73
N LYS A 15 -4.17 15.29 5.50
CA LYS A 15 -4.56 16.70 5.29
C LYS A 15 -5.73 16.98 4.37
N SER A 16 -6.49 16.01 3.87
CA SER A 16 -7.54 16.33 2.89
C SER A 16 -8.94 16.32 3.48
N PRO A 17 -9.71 17.41 3.35
CA PRO A 17 -11.12 17.42 3.70
C PRO A 17 -11.92 16.75 2.58
N GLY A 18 -12.45 15.61 2.80
CA GLY A 18 -13.43 14.99 1.91
C GLY A 18 -13.34 13.50 1.72
N ASN A 19 -14.26 12.84 2.36
CA ASN A 19 -14.84 11.55 2.02
C ASN A 19 -13.94 10.35 1.77
N ILE A 20 -13.34 9.83 2.83
CA ILE A 20 -13.54 8.44 3.21
C ILE A 20 -13.39 8.44 4.73
N ALA A 21 -14.49 8.14 5.39
CA ALA A 21 -14.50 7.99 6.82
C ALA A 21 -13.62 6.79 7.21
N LEU A 22 -12.46 7.06 7.71
CA LEU A 22 -12.05 6.39 8.90
C LEU A 22 -12.22 7.46 9.93
N ASP A 23 -13.41 7.42 10.48
CA ASP A 23 -13.63 7.80 11.81
C ASP A 23 -14.32 9.08 12.16
N GLU A 24 -14.82 8.95 13.31
CA GLU A 24 -15.14 9.99 14.25
C GLU A 24 -13.90 10.69 14.86
N THR A 25 -12.68 10.25 14.54
CA THR A 25 -11.41 10.89 14.92
C THR A 25 -10.84 11.82 13.85
N GLY A 26 -11.48 11.87 12.70
CA GLY A 26 -11.63 13.07 11.86
C GLY A 26 -10.47 13.50 11.01
N ASN A 27 -9.36 12.76 10.79
CA ASN A 27 -8.25 13.36 10.06
C ASN A 27 -7.39 12.43 9.18
N ILE A 28 -7.72 11.15 9.03
CA ILE A 28 -6.96 10.25 8.16
C ILE A 28 -7.79 9.89 6.94
N ARG A 29 -7.32 10.23 5.74
CA ARG A 29 -7.90 9.79 4.49
C ARG A 29 -7.04 8.69 3.89
N CYS A 30 -7.66 7.56 3.54
CA CYS A 30 -7.03 6.48 2.81
C CYS A 30 -7.48 6.51 1.36
N VAL A 31 -6.54 6.47 0.41
CA VAL A 31 -6.80 6.37 -1.03
C VAL A 31 -6.29 5.03 -1.53
N ASN A 32 -7.15 4.28 -2.21
CA ASN A 32 -6.80 3.04 -2.87
C ASN A 32 -6.69 3.28 -4.38
N PHE A 33 -5.52 3.04 -4.95
CA PHE A 33 -5.27 3.21 -6.39
C PHE A 33 -5.69 2.00 -7.24
N ASN A 34 -6.16 0.91 -6.65
CA ASN A 34 -6.63 -0.27 -7.41
C ASN A 34 -8.05 -0.12 -7.96
N GLU A 35 -8.52 1.11 -8.11
CA GLU A 35 -9.76 1.40 -8.80
C GLU A 35 -9.59 1.09 -10.30
N ALA A 36 -10.55 0.35 -10.87
CA ALA A 36 -10.40 -0.26 -12.18
C ALA A 36 -10.15 0.76 -13.30
N SER A 37 -10.82 1.90 -13.29
CA SER A 37 -10.64 2.93 -14.31
C SER A 37 -9.27 3.61 -14.21
N LEU A 38 -8.80 3.87 -13.00
CA LEU A 38 -7.49 4.44 -12.77
C LEU A 38 -6.38 3.49 -13.23
N LEU A 39 -6.46 2.23 -12.80
CA LEU A 39 -5.49 1.21 -13.15
C LEU A 39 -5.42 1.00 -14.67
N THR A 40 -6.57 0.89 -15.35
CA THR A 40 -6.61 0.70 -16.79
C THR A 40 -6.10 1.92 -17.56
N CYS A 41 -6.39 3.14 -17.12
CA CYS A 41 -5.86 4.36 -17.69
C CYS A 41 -4.34 4.39 -17.62
N PHE A 42 -3.76 4.26 -16.42
CA PHE A 42 -2.32 4.28 -16.26
C PHE A 42 -1.62 3.11 -16.96
N ALA A 43 -2.18 1.90 -16.88
CA ALA A 43 -1.59 0.74 -17.55
C ALA A 43 -1.60 0.88 -19.07
N ASN A 44 -2.64 1.52 -19.66
CA ASN A 44 -2.71 1.77 -21.10
C ASN A 44 -1.71 2.85 -21.55
N ASP A 45 -1.55 3.91 -20.77
CA ASP A 45 -0.77 5.08 -21.19
C ASP A 45 0.72 4.93 -20.86
N TYR A 46 1.07 4.24 -19.76
CA TYR A 46 2.43 4.16 -19.21
C TYR A 46 2.99 2.73 -19.10
N GLY A 47 2.16 1.70 -19.29
CA GLY A 47 2.50 0.30 -19.02
C GLY A 47 2.12 -0.14 -17.61
N TYR A 48 1.78 -1.44 -17.48
CA TYR A 48 1.32 -2.01 -16.20
C TYR A 48 2.41 -1.93 -15.11
N GLU A 49 3.66 -2.07 -15.47
CA GLU A 49 4.81 -1.99 -14.58
C GLU A 49 5.03 -0.60 -13.98
N HIS A 50 4.44 0.44 -14.58
CA HIS A 50 4.62 1.84 -14.20
C HIS A 50 3.39 2.48 -13.54
N TRP A 51 2.25 1.78 -13.48
CA TRP A 51 1.00 2.39 -13.04
C TRP A 51 1.03 2.89 -11.58
N VAL A 52 1.72 2.18 -10.67
CA VAL A 52 1.82 2.57 -9.25
C VAL A 52 2.65 3.83 -9.08
N GLU A 53 3.82 3.90 -9.73
CA GLU A 53 4.68 5.08 -9.64
C GLU A 53 4.03 6.32 -10.24
N ASN A 54 3.31 6.16 -11.36
CA ASN A 54 2.56 7.27 -11.95
C ASN A 54 1.38 7.69 -11.08
N ALA A 55 0.66 6.75 -10.46
CA ALA A 55 -0.38 7.09 -9.50
C ALA A 55 0.17 7.90 -8.31
N LEU A 56 1.34 7.55 -7.80
CA LEU A 56 2.00 8.33 -6.74
C LEU A 56 2.37 9.74 -7.23
N ASP A 57 2.90 9.87 -8.45
CA ASP A 57 3.23 11.19 -9.02
C ASP A 57 2.02 12.12 -9.13
N PHE A 58 0.85 11.58 -9.46
CA PHE A 58 -0.36 12.37 -9.66
C PHE A 58 -1.12 12.69 -8.36
N TYR A 59 -1.05 11.81 -7.35
CA TYR A 59 -1.95 11.89 -6.20
C TYR A 59 -1.25 12.05 -4.86
N ALA A 60 0.04 11.73 -4.75
CA ALA A 60 0.72 11.80 -3.47
C ALA A 60 1.22 13.21 -3.15
N ASP A 61 0.91 13.66 -1.95
CA ASP A 61 1.42 14.91 -1.38
C ASP A 61 2.55 14.64 -0.39
N LYS A 62 3.30 15.67 -0.09
CA LYS A 62 4.31 15.63 0.96
C LYS A 62 3.67 15.20 2.29
N ASP A 63 4.37 14.33 3.02
CA ASP A 63 3.96 13.77 4.31
C ASP A 63 2.88 12.68 4.23
N ASP A 64 2.45 12.26 3.03
CA ASP A 64 1.61 11.08 2.88
C ASP A 64 2.37 9.79 3.23
N LEU A 65 1.66 8.82 3.79
CA LEU A 65 2.16 7.48 4.05
C LEU A 65 1.76 6.55 2.90
N VAL A 66 2.74 5.88 2.33
CA VAL A 66 2.52 4.87 1.28
C VAL A 66 2.56 3.46 1.88
N ILE A 67 1.58 2.63 1.55
CA ILE A 67 1.54 1.21 1.93
C ILE A 67 1.52 0.39 0.64
N LEU A 68 2.55 -0.41 0.41
CA LEU A 68 2.68 -1.28 -0.75
C LEU A 68 2.62 -2.74 -0.34
N ILE A 69 1.79 -3.51 -1.05
CA ILE A 69 1.53 -4.91 -0.76
C ILE A 69 1.80 -5.75 -2.01
N SER A 70 2.67 -6.74 -1.87
CA SER A 70 2.91 -7.76 -2.89
C SER A 70 3.20 -9.09 -2.22
N SER A 71 2.35 -10.11 -2.44
CA SER A 71 2.53 -11.42 -1.81
C SER A 71 3.89 -12.04 -2.11
N SER A 72 4.40 -11.90 -3.33
CA SER A 72 5.75 -12.39 -3.69
C SER A 72 6.87 -11.40 -3.35
N GLY A 73 6.53 -10.12 -3.16
CA GLY A 73 7.52 -9.05 -3.03
C GLY A 73 8.34 -8.77 -4.30
N GLN A 74 7.92 -9.31 -5.46
CA GLN A 74 8.66 -9.22 -6.73
C GLN A 74 7.87 -8.53 -7.85
N SER A 75 6.65 -8.09 -7.61
CA SER A 75 5.83 -7.43 -8.63
C SER A 75 6.47 -6.11 -9.07
N GLU A 76 6.79 -5.99 -10.36
CA GLU A 76 7.56 -4.88 -10.91
C GLU A 76 6.89 -3.52 -10.67
N ASN A 77 5.58 -3.44 -10.86
CA ASN A 77 4.80 -2.25 -10.57
C ASN A 77 4.92 -1.79 -9.12
N ILE A 78 4.95 -2.73 -8.17
CA ILE A 78 5.10 -2.42 -6.74
C ILE A 78 6.55 -2.01 -6.42
N ILE A 79 7.53 -2.65 -7.03
CA ILE A 79 8.94 -2.27 -6.88
C ILE A 79 9.19 -0.86 -7.43
N ASN A 80 8.64 -0.52 -8.59
CA ASN A 80 8.74 0.83 -9.16
C ASN A 80 8.01 1.85 -8.29
N GLY A 81 6.83 1.53 -7.78
CA GLY A 81 6.13 2.36 -6.79
C GLY A 81 6.94 2.58 -5.51
N ALA A 82 7.63 1.56 -5.00
CA ALA A 82 8.50 1.70 -3.82
C ALA A 82 9.71 2.61 -4.09
N LYS A 83 10.34 2.50 -5.26
CA LYS A 83 11.41 3.41 -5.69
C LYS A 83 10.90 4.86 -5.75
N LYS A 84 9.71 5.06 -6.32
CA LYS A 84 9.08 6.36 -6.46
C LYS A 84 8.74 6.99 -5.11
N ALA A 85 8.14 6.23 -4.20
CA ALA A 85 7.88 6.69 -2.83
C ALA A 85 9.15 7.18 -2.13
N LYS A 86 10.27 6.45 -2.28
CA LYS A 86 11.57 6.85 -1.75
C LYS A 86 12.13 8.12 -2.41
N GLU A 87 12.01 8.25 -3.72
CA GLU A 87 12.40 9.46 -4.47
C GLU A 87 11.64 10.68 -3.96
N MET A 88 10.33 10.54 -3.74
CA MET A 88 9.46 11.57 -3.19
C MET A 88 9.66 11.79 -1.68
N LYS A 89 10.48 10.96 -1.01
CA LYS A 89 10.74 10.99 0.44
C LYS A 89 9.46 10.77 1.27
N LEU A 90 8.57 9.94 0.79
CA LEU A 90 7.36 9.54 1.48
C LEU A 90 7.66 8.38 2.44
N PRO A 91 7.11 8.39 3.67
CA PRO A 91 7.14 7.23 4.54
C PRO A 91 6.54 6.01 3.84
N LEU A 92 7.21 4.86 3.93
CA LEU A 92 6.84 3.66 3.19
C LEU A 92 6.74 2.44 4.12
N ILE A 93 5.57 1.81 4.12
CA ILE A 93 5.34 0.50 4.72
C ILE A 93 5.20 -0.53 3.60
N THR A 94 5.91 -1.65 3.70
CA THR A 94 5.79 -2.76 2.75
C THR A 94 5.28 -4.03 3.43
N LEU A 95 4.40 -4.74 2.73
CA LEU A 95 3.93 -6.06 3.14
C LEU A 95 4.28 -7.06 2.05
N SER A 96 4.99 -8.12 2.43
CA SER A 96 5.41 -9.18 1.51
C SER A 96 5.39 -10.56 2.15
N GLY A 97 5.60 -11.57 1.36
CA GLY A 97 5.77 -12.95 1.77
C GLY A 97 6.79 -13.66 0.90
N PHE A 98 6.66 -14.96 0.74
CA PHE A 98 7.48 -15.84 -0.09
C PHE A 98 8.94 -15.84 0.36
N LEU A 99 9.84 -15.46 -0.53
CA LEU A 99 11.28 -15.51 -0.27
C LEU A 99 11.69 -14.45 0.76
N GLU A 100 12.56 -14.85 1.66
CA GLU A 100 13.08 -13.96 2.69
C GLU A 100 13.86 -12.78 2.11
N ASP A 101 14.50 -12.98 0.97
CA ASP A 101 15.32 -12.01 0.25
C ASP A 101 14.55 -11.29 -0.86
N ASN A 102 13.21 -11.32 -0.85
CA ASN A 102 12.44 -10.60 -1.87
C ASN A 102 12.75 -9.09 -1.85
N PRO A 103 12.80 -8.44 -3.02
CA PRO A 103 13.27 -7.05 -3.11
C PRO A 103 12.41 -6.07 -2.33
N LEU A 104 11.07 -6.25 -2.28
CA LEU A 104 10.17 -5.32 -1.60
C LEU A 104 10.44 -5.26 -0.10
N ARG A 105 10.81 -6.39 0.53
CA ARG A 105 11.08 -6.49 1.97
C ARG A 105 12.17 -5.55 2.46
N SER A 106 13.08 -5.14 1.60
CA SER A 106 14.20 -4.25 1.94
C SER A 106 13.96 -2.77 1.61
N MET A 107 12.78 -2.44 1.06
CA MET A 107 12.55 -1.10 0.52
C MET A 107 11.78 -0.17 1.44
N GLY A 108 10.94 -0.68 2.34
CA GLY A 108 10.14 0.14 3.26
C GLY A 108 10.92 0.61 4.48
N ASP A 109 10.43 1.67 5.11
CA ASP A 109 10.87 2.08 6.45
C ASP A 109 10.39 1.08 7.50
N ILE A 110 9.21 0.49 7.27
CA ILE A 110 8.67 -0.66 8.00
C ILE A 110 8.37 -1.76 6.99
N ASN A 111 8.88 -2.96 7.25
CA ASN A 111 8.72 -4.10 6.36
C ASN A 111 8.08 -5.26 7.13
N LEU A 112 6.86 -5.65 6.74
CA LEU A 112 6.12 -6.76 7.30
C LEU A 112 6.21 -7.94 6.33
N TRP A 113 6.79 -9.04 6.78
CA TRP A 113 7.02 -10.22 5.95
C TRP A 113 6.40 -11.46 6.58
N VAL A 114 5.73 -12.27 5.75
CA VAL A 114 5.14 -13.54 6.14
C VAL A 114 5.99 -14.68 5.60
N ASP A 115 6.53 -15.50 6.48
CA ASP A 115 7.30 -16.71 6.13
C ASP A 115 6.35 -17.80 5.59
N SER A 116 5.92 -17.62 4.36
CA SER A 116 5.07 -18.59 3.65
C SER A 116 5.10 -18.32 2.15
N THR A 117 5.09 -19.40 1.36
CA THR A 117 4.93 -19.34 -0.10
C THR A 117 3.48 -19.58 -0.54
N ASN A 118 2.57 -19.75 0.41
CA ASN A 118 1.15 -19.95 0.14
C ASN A 118 0.43 -18.60 0.08
N TYR A 119 -0.11 -18.26 -1.09
CA TYR A 119 -0.84 -17.01 -1.31
C TYR A 119 -1.93 -16.75 -0.28
N ASN A 120 -2.77 -17.74 0.01
CA ASN A 120 -3.87 -17.57 0.94
C ASN A 120 -3.37 -17.27 2.35
N MET A 121 -2.27 -17.88 2.79
CA MET A 121 -1.67 -17.59 4.09
C MET A 121 -1.10 -16.18 4.14
N VAL A 122 -0.36 -15.79 3.11
CA VAL A 122 0.25 -14.45 3.03
C VAL A 122 -0.82 -13.36 2.97
N GLU A 123 -1.77 -13.47 2.05
CA GLU A 123 -2.80 -12.45 1.83
C GLU A 123 -3.75 -12.30 3.02
N ASN A 124 -4.19 -13.41 3.64
CA ASN A 124 -5.02 -13.32 4.85
C ASN A 124 -4.24 -12.75 6.05
N THR A 125 -2.96 -13.08 6.19
CA THR A 125 -2.12 -12.49 7.25
C THR A 125 -1.96 -10.99 7.05
N HIS A 126 -1.69 -10.53 5.83
CA HIS A 126 -1.64 -9.10 5.51
C HIS A 126 -2.97 -8.40 5.86
N GLN A 127 -4.10 -9.01 5.51
CA GLN A 127 -5.41 -8.45 5.83
C GLN A 127 -5.63 -8.35 7.34
N ILE A 128 -5.29 -9.40 8.10
CA ILE A 128 -5.41 -9.40 9.57
C ILE A 128 -4.57 -8.28 10.17
N TRP A 129 -3.32 -8.11 9.75
CA TRP A 129 -2.46 -7.04 10.25
C TRP A 129 -3.03 -5.65 9.99
N LEU A 130 -3.52 -5.41 8.77
CA LEU A 130 -4.11 -4.11 8.41
C LEU A 130 -5.38 -3.82 9.22
N LEU A 131 -6.27 -4.81 9.38
CA LEU A 131 -7.47 -4.67 10.20
C LEU A 131 -7.13 -4.43 11.68
N SER A 132 -6.12 -5.11 12.22
CA SER A 132 -5.67 -4.90 13.60
C SER A 132 -5.14 -3.48 13.82
N VAL A 133 -4.49 -2.88 12.82
CA VAL A 133 -4.07 -1.47 12.88
C VAL A 133 -5.28 -0.55 12.90
N VAL A 134 -6.30 -0.83 12.07
CA VAL A 134 -7.56 -0.05 12.05
C VAL A 134 -8.25 -0.11 13.41
N ASP A 135 -8.42 -1.30 13.96
CA ASP A 135 -9.04 -1.50 15.27
C ASP A 135 -8.30 -0.74 16.38
N TYR A 136 -6.97 -0.83 16.37
CA TYR A 136 -6.12 -0.09 17.31
C TYR A 136 -6.30 1.42 17.20
N LEU A 137 -6.37 1.96 15.98
CA LEU A 137 -6.57 3.39 15.75
C LEU A 137 -7.94 3.85 16.26
N ILE A 138 -8.99 3.07 16.03
CA ILE A 138 -10.36 3.33 16.55
C ILE A 138 -10.35 3.38 18.07
N GLU A 139 -9.78 2.37 18.74
CA GLU A 139 -9.67 2.34 20.21
C GLU A 139 -8.91 3.56 20.77
N LYS A 140 -7.83 3.95 20.11
CA LYS A 140 -7.04 5.13 20.51
C LYS A 140 -7.78 6.45 20.30
N GLY A 141 -8.59 6.54 19.25
CA GLY A 141 -9.46 7.68 19.00
C GLY A 141 -10.50 7.88 20.11
N GLN A 142 -11.19 6.79 20.46
CA GLN A 142 -12.22 6.80 21.53
C GLN A 142 -11.67 7.07 22.94
N SER A 143 -10.40 6.80 23.18
CA SER A 143 -9.77 7.03 24.50
C SER A 143 -9.40 8.49 24.77
N LYS A 144 -9.70 9.42 23.86
CA LYS A 144 -9.40 10.86 23.99
C LYS A 144 -10.61 11.73 24.31
N GLU A 145 -11.78 11.11 24.42
CA GLU A 145 -13.03 11.73 24.97
C GLU A 145 -13.15 11.41 26.47
#